data_cdbf3c1df963f2df4b6e7d44d200a81d
#
_entry.id   cdbf3c1df963f2df4b6e7d44d200a81d
#
_cell.length_a   1.000
_cell.length_b   1.000
_cell.length_c   1.000
_cell.angle_alpha   90.00
_cell.angle_beta   90.00
_cell.angle_gamma   90.00
#
_symmetry.space_group_name_H-M   'P 1'
#
loop_
_entity.id
_entity.type
_entity.pdbx_description
1 polymer ?
#
loop_
_entity_poly.entity_id
_entity_poly.type
_entity_poly.pdbx_seq_one_letter_code
_entity_poly.pdbx_strand_id
1 'polypeptide(L)'
;PKTLFDDYSGMGTAAKTAEMNILNHMQYMHDSKIYPSTIKEMKEVKPDIEYVDGKGTLMRPTPERFYGPYRRANKKQKEKYDVVLNKISEDFRLNWPKMNEKEKMKWKYQRYMQDYLATISSVDDNVGRVLDYLEESGLDKNTIVVYTSDQGFYLGEHGWFDKRFIYNESFKTPLMIKWPNVIQAGTT
;
A
#
# COMPACT_ATOMS: atom_id res chain seq x y z
N PRO A 1 2.11 8.88 -9.80
CA PRO A 1 3.27 9.77 -9.96
C PRO A 1 3.79 9.80 -11.41
N LYS A 2 4.53 10.85 -11.79
CA LYS A 2 5.09 11.00 -13.14
C LYS A 2 6.12 9.92 -13.48
N THR A 3 6.81 9.41 -12.46
CA THR A 3 7.86 8.38 -12.55
C THR A 3 7.36 6.95 -12.36
N LEU A 4 6.03 6.70 -12.41
CA LEU A 4 5.48 5.36 -12.25
C LEU A 4 6.05 4.34 -13.26
N PHE A 5 6.43 4.80 -14.44
CA PHE A 5 6.99 4.00 -15.53
C PHE A 5 8.47 4.32 -15.78
N ASP A 6 9.24 4.52 -14.72
CA ASP A 6 10.67 4.80 -14.80
C ASP A 6 11.41 3.59 -15.40
N ASP A 7 12.34 3.87 -16.32
CA ASP A 7 13.20 2.85 -16.96
C ASP A 7 14.54 2.65 -16.24
N TYR A 8 14.77 3.44 -15.21
CA TYR A 8 15.99 3.44 -14.38
C TYR A 8 17.29 3.73 -15.19
N SER A 9 17.21 4.29 -16.41
CA SER A 9 18.36 4.50 -17.29
C SER A 9 19.46 5.35 -16.65
N GLY A 10 19.07 6.34 -15.82
CA GLY A 10 19.98 7.22 -15.09
C GLY A 10 20.41 6.72 -13.71
N MET A 11 19.99 5.51 -13.30
CA MET A 11 20.21 5.00 -11.94
C MET A 11 21.30 3.92 -11.88
N GLY A 12 21.91 3.76 -10.69
CA GLY A 12 22.88 2.71 -10.43
C GLY A 12 22.27 1.30 -10.41
N THR A 13 23.13 0.27 -10.44
CA THR A 13 22.73 -1.15 -10.49
C THR A 13 21.78 -1.54 -9.35
N ALA A 14 22.02 -1.05 -8.14
CA ALA A 14 21.18 -1.35 -6.97
C ALA A 14 19.70 -0.95 -7.20
N ALA A 15 19.44 0.22 -7.81
CA ALA A 15 18.09 0.66 -8.12
C ALA A 15 17.43 -0.21 -9.21
N LYS A 16 18.20 -0.63 -10.21
CA LYS A 16 17.71 -1.48 -11.32
C LYS A 16 17.35 -2.89 -10.86
N THR A 17 18.02 -3.40 -9.84
CA THR A 17 17.83 -4.77 -9.32
C THR A 17 16.99 -4.84 -8.05
N ALA A 18 16.48 -3.70 -7.55
CA ALA A 18 15.69 -3.65 -6.34
C ALA A 18 14.37 -4.41 -6.46
N GLU A 19 14.11 -5.32 -5.54
CA GLU A 19 12.85 -6.07 -5.45
C GLU A 19 11.73 -5.23 -4.83
N MET A 20 11.45 -4.05 -5.39
CA MET A 20 10.43 -3.13 -4.91
C MET A 20 9.61 -2.48 -6.03
N ASN A 21 9.68 -3.02 -7.23
CA ASN A 21 8.83 -2.59 -8.34
C ASN A 21 7.40 -3.10 -8.16
N ILE A 22 6.41 -2.22 -8.29
CA ILE A 22 4.98 -2.53 -8.08
C ILE A 22 4.50 -3.63 -9.04
N LEU A 23 4.87 -3.58 -10.31
CA LEU A 23 4.43 -4.59 -11.27
C LEU A 23 5.01 -5.96 -10.95
N ASN A 24 6.33 -6.03 -10.71
CA ASN A 24 7.06 -7.28 -10.67
C ASN A 24 7.13 -7.91 -9.27
N HIS A 25 7.07 -7.11 -8.20
CA HIS A 25 7.39 -7.58 -6.85
C HIS A 25 6.20 -7.52 -5.88
N MET A 26 5.13 -6.77 -6.17
CA MET A 26 3.90 -6.87 -5.38
C MET A 26 3.18 -8.19 -5.64
N GLN A 27 2.91 -8.91 -4.57
CA GLN A 27 2.27 -10.23 -4.61
C GLN A 27 0.76 -10.11 -4.83
N TYR A 28 0.20 -10.98 -5.67
CA TYR A 28 -1.24 -10.97 -5.97
C TYR A 28 -2.12 -11.27 -4.76
N MET A 29 -1.79 -12.34 -4.03
CA MET A 29 -2.63 -12.78 -2.91
C MET A 29 -2.40 -11.96 -1.65
N HIS A 30 -1.18 -11.52 -1.39
CA HIS A 30 -0.84 -10.75 -0.20
C HIS A 30 -1.11 -9.27 -0.38
N ASP A 31 -0.46 -8.64 -1.36
CA ASP A 31 -0.50 -7.18 -1.53
C ASP A 31 -1.75 -6.73 -2.30
N SER A 32 -2.11 -7.44 -3.38
CA SER A 32 -3.33 -7.13 -4.16
C SER A 32 -4.60 -7.78 -3.61
N LYS A 33 -4.47 -8.68 -2.63
CA LYS A 33 -5.57 -9.34 -1.91
C LYS A 33 -6.50 -10.18 -2.80
N ILE A 34 -5.93 -10.82 -3.83
CA ILE A 34 -6.67 -11.73 -4.70
C ILE A 34 -6.82 -13.09 -4.04
N TYR A 35 -8.02 -13.65 -4.01
CA TYR A 35 -8.25 -14.96 -3.43
C TYR A 35 -7.46 -16.07 -4.13
N PRO A 36 -6.92 -17.03 -3.37
CA PRO A 36 -6.23 -18.19 -3.93
C PRO A 36 -7.08 -19.00 -4.93
N SER A 37 -8.39 -19.11 -4.66
CA SER A 37 -9.37 -19.75 -5.57
C SER A 37 -9.42 -19.06 -6.94
N THR A 38 -9.48 -17.73 -6.95
CA THR A 38 -9.46 -16.95 -8.20
C THR A 38 -8.21 -17.22 -9.03
N ILE A 39 -7.04 -17.24 -8.42
CA ILE A 39 -5.79 -17.55 -9.12
C ILE A 39 -5.80 -18.98 -9.66
N LYS A 40 -6.32 -19.94 -8.88
CA LYS A 40 -6.44 -21.33 -9.30
C LYS A 40 -7.33 -21.46 -10.53
N GLU A 41 -8.52 -20.90 -10.49
CA GLU A 41 -9.47 -20.89 -11.61
C GLU A 41 -8.85 -20.25 -12.87
N MET A 42 -8.19 -19.12 -12.72
CA MET A 42 -7.56 -18.43 -13.86
C MET A 42 -6.43 -19.26 -14.48
N LYS A 43 -5.66 -19.98 -13.70
CA LYS A 43 -4.61 -20.91 -14.21
C LYS A 43 -5.20 -22.09 -14.95
N GLU A 44 -6.35 -22.59 -14.53
CA GLU A 44 -7.06 -23.68 -15.22
C GLU A 44 -7.61 -23.22 -16.59
N VAL A 45 -8.10 -21.98 -16.68
CA VAL A 45 -8.68 -21.41 -17.91
C VAL A 45 -7.63 -20.83 -18.86
N LYS A 46 -6.55 -20.26 -18.33
CA LYS A 46 -5.47 -19.62 -19.08
C LYS A 46 -4.09 -20.03 -18.50
N PRO A 47 -3.66 -21.27 -18.79
CA PRO A 47 -2.41 -21.81 -18.22
C PRO A 47 -1.14 -21.12 -18.74
N ASP A 48 -1.21 -20.44 -19.86
CA ASP A 48 -0.15 -19.65 -20.48
C ASP A 48 0.14 -18.31 -19.79
N ILE A 49 -0.78 -17.85 -18.93
CA ILE A 49 -0.55 -16.63 -18.14
C ILE A 49 0.29 -16.97 -16.92
N GLU A 50 1.48 -16.39 -16.86
CA GLU A 50 2.34 -16.48 -15.69
C GLU A 50 1.79 -15.59 -14.55
N TYR A 51 1.55 -16.23 -13.41
CA TYR A 51 1.25 -15.56 -12.14
C TYR A 51 2.49 -15.66 -11.26
N VAL A 52 3.37 -14.66 -11.39
CA VAL A 52 4.65 -14.61 -10.67
C VAL A 52 4.43 -13.84 -9.37
N ASP A 53 4.94 -14.35 -8.26
CA ASP A 53 5.01 -13.58 -7.02
C ASP A 53 6.19 -12.58 -7.06
N GLY A 54 6.28 -11.70 -6.05
CA GLY A 54 7.26 -10.63 -6.00
C GLY A 54 8.75 -11.06 -6.00
N LYS A 55 9.05 -12.34 -6.21
CA LYS A 55 10.42 -12.88 -6.32
C LYS A 55 10.67 -13.63 -7.62
N GLY A 56 9.81 -13.46 -8.60
CA GLY A 56 9.92 -14.18 -9.88
C GLY A 56 9.56 -15.66 -9.79
N THR A 57 9.04 -16.12 -8.66
CA THR A 57 8.62 -17.52 -8.47
C THR A 57 7.18 -17.69 -8.92
N LEU A 58 6.90 -18.74 -9.68
CA LEU A 58 5.53 -19.10 -10.04
C LEU A 58 4.66 -19.20 -8.78
N MET A 59 3.63 -18.38 -8.74
CA MET A 59 2.73 -18.30 -7.60
C MET A 59 1.97 -19.60 -7.40
N ARG A 60 2.13 -20.23 -6.24
CA ARG A 60 1.27 -21.32 -5.80
C ARG A 60 0.09 -20.74 -5.03
N PRO A 61 -1.16 -20.89 -5.51
CA PRO A 61 -2.34 -20.36 -4.86
C PRO A 61 -2.67 -21.19 -3.61
N THR A 62 -2.08 -20.82 -2.48
CA THR A 62 -2.35 -21.47 -1.19
C THR A 62 -2.93 -20.47 -0.18
N PRO A 63 -3.82 -20.94 0.74
CA PRO A 63 -4.40 -20.07 1.76
C PRO A 63 -3.35 -19.38 2.65
N GLU A 64 -2.20 -20.02 2.87
CA GLU A 64 -1.11 -19.50 3.70
C GLU A 64 -0.46 -18.25 3.10
N ARG A 65 -0.52 -18.08 1.78
CA ARG A 65 0.01 -16.93 1.06
C ARG A 65 -0.99 -15.77 0.95
N PHE A 66 -2.24 -16.00 1.37
CA PHE A 66 -3.26 -14.97 1.31
C PHE A 66 -3.05 -13.91 2.39
N TYR A 67 -3.68 -12.76 2.20
CA TYR A 67 -3.64 -11.58 3.08
C TYR A 67 -3.74 -11.92 4.57
N GLY A 68 -2.68 -11.64 5.32
CA GLY A 68 -2.52 -12.07 6.71
C GLY A 68 -3.63 -11.60 7.66
N PRO A 69 -4.07 -10.33 7.64
CA PRO A 69 -5.19 -9.87 8.46
C PRO A 69 -6.48 -10.64 8.23
N TYR A 70 -6.82 -10.98 6.98
CA TYR A 70 -8.00 -11.81 6.68
C TYR A 70 -7.88 -13.20 7.29
N ARG A 71 -6.71 -13.83 7.21
CA ARG A 71 -6.50 -15.18 7.78
C ARG A 71 -6.72 -15.22 9.29
N ARG A 72 -6.38 -14.13 10.00
CA ARG A 72 -6.54 -14.00 11.45
C ARG A 72 -7.91 -13.45 11.86
N ALA A 73 -8.72 -12.99 10.93
CA ALA A 73 -10.02 -12.41 11.19
C ALA A 73 -11.04 -13.45 11.64
N ASN A 74 -11.92 -13.08 12.56
CA ASN A 74 -13.09 -13.89 12.93
C ASN A 74 -14.16 -13.88 11.82
N LYS A 75 -15.21 -14.68 11.97
CA LYS A 75 -16.26 -14.83 10.96
C LYS A 75 -16.91 -13.49 10.54
N LYS A 76 -17.31 -12.66 11.52
CA LYS A 76 -17.95 -11.36 11.24
C LYS A 76 -17.01 -10.39 10.52
N GLN A 77 -15.72 -10.43 10.86
CA GLN A 77 -14.71 -9.62 10.18
C GLN A 77 -14.49 -10.11 8.75
N LYS A 78 -14.44 -11.42 8.52
CA LYS A 78 -14.33 -12.01 7.19
C LYS A 78 -15.50 -11.62 6.30
N GLU A 79 -16.72 -11.69 6.80
CA GLU A 79 -17.91 -11.25 6.08
C GLU A 79 -17.80 -9.80 5.59
N LYS A 80 -17.23 -8.90 6.40
CA LYS A 80 -16.95 -7.51 5.97
C LYS A 80 -15.84 -7.42 4.92
N TYR A 81 -14.77 -8.17 5.09
CA TYR A 81 -13.69 -8.23 4.08
C TYR A 81 -14.20 -8.75 2.74
N ASP A 82 -15.01 -9.81 2.77
CA ASP A 82 -15.49 -10.49 1.57
C ASP A 82 -16.29 -9.57 0.65
N VAL A 83 -17.01 -8.59 1.19
CA VAL A 83 -17.72 -7.58 0.38
C VAL A 83 -16.78 -6.84 -0.57
N VAL A 84 -15.57 -6.53 -0.13
CA VAL A 84 -14.56 -5.79 -0.92
C VAL A 84 -13.67 -6.76 -1.70
N LEU A 85 -13.19 -7.81 -1.05
CA LEU A 85 -12.24 -8.75 -1.65
C LEU A 85 -12.82 -9.54 -2.81
N ASN A 86 -14.14 -9.87 -2.75
CA ASN A 86 -14.83 -10.48 -3.88
C ASN A 86 -14.85 -9.57 -5.11
N LYS A 87 -15.12 -8.27 -4.92
CA LYS A 87 -15.12 -7.30 -6.03
C LYS A 87 -13.73 -7.16 -6.65
N ILE A 88 -12.68 -7.12 -5.82
CA ILE A 88 -11.30 -7.04 -6.29
C ILE A 88 -10.92 -8.29 -7.08
N SER A 89 -11.24 -9.46 -6.57
CA SER A 89 -10.94 -10.74 -7.21
C SER A 89 -11.72 -10.91 -8.52
N GLU A 90 -12.97 -10.47 -8.57
CA GLU A 90 -13.78 -10.50 -9.79
C GLU A 90 -13.25 -9.53 -10.84
N ASP A 91 -12.92 -8.30 -10.47
CA ASP A 91 -12.29 -7.32 -11.37
C ASP A 91 -10.97 -7.87 -11.94
N PHE A 92 -10.13 -8.46 -11.08
CA PHE A 92 -8.90 -9.12 -11.51
C PHE A 92 -9.16 -10.25 -12.51
N ARG A 93 -10.10 -11.13 -12.22
CA ARG A 93 -10.47 -12.25 -13.08
C ARG A 93 -10.94 -11.81 -14.47
N LEU A 94 -11.73 -10.74 -14.54
CA LEU A 94 -12.31 -10.26 -15.80
C LEU A 94 -11.32 -9.43 -16.63
N ASN A 95 -10.50 -8.63 -16.00
CA ASN A 95 -9.73 -7.59 -16.67
C ASN A 95 -8.24 -7.90 -16.80
N TRP A 96 -7.61 -8.50 -15.78
CA TRP A 96 -6.17 -8.78 -15.79
C TRP A 96 -5.65 -9.52 -17.04
N PRO A 97 -6.34 -10.54 -17.58
CA PRO A 97 -5.89 -11.26 -18.77
C PRO A 97 -5.92 -10.45 -20.06
N LYS A 98 -6.60 -9.30 -20.05
CA LYS A 98 -6.76 -8.42 -21.22
C LYS A 98 -5.79 -7.24 -21.18
N MET A 99 -5.16 -6.99 -20.02
CA MET A 99 -4.29 -5.85 -19.77
C MET A 99 -2.89 -6.06 -20.35
N ASN A 100 -2.34 -5.02 -20.96
CA ASN A 100 -0.91 -4.92 -21.24
C ASN A 100 -0.12 -4.59 -19.95
N GLU A 101 1.22 -4.59 -20.03
CA GLU A 101 2.08 -4.36 -18.85
C GLU A 101 1.85 -3.00 -18.17
N LYS A 102 1.64 -1.94 -18.93
CA LYS A 102 1.35 -0.61 -18.38
C LYS A 102 0.01 -0.57 -17.66
N GLU A 103 -0.99 -1.26 -18.18
CA GLU A 103 -2.30 -1.38 -17.54
C GLU A 103 -2.23 -2.22 -16.27
N LYS A 104 -1.47 -3.33 -16.29
CA LYS A 104 -1.20 -4.17 -15.11
C LYS A 104 -0.48 -3.37 -14.02
N MET A 105 0.52 -2.58 -14.38
CA MET A 105 1.21 -1.69 -13.45
C MET A 105 0.25 -0.67 -12.82
N LYS A 106 -0.58 -0.02 -13.63
CA LYS A 106 -1.61 0.93 -13.13
C LYS A 106 -2.60 0.25 -12.21
N TRP A 107 -3.05 -0.95 -12.55
CA TRP A 107 -4.00 -1.70 -11.73
C TRP A 107 -3.42 -2.04 -10.36
N LYS A 108 -2.20 -2.60 -10.29
CA LYS A 108 -1.51 -2.85 -9.02
C LYS A 108 -1.28 -1.57 -8.22
N TYR A 109 -0.86 -0.50 -8.88
CA TYR A 109 -0.67 0.81 -8.27
C TYR A 109 -1.98 1.34 -7.64
N GLN A 110 -3.10 1.26 -8.36
CA GLN A 110 -4.41 1.69 -7.83
C GLN A 110 -4.82 0.86 -6.61
N ARG A 111 -4.61 -0.45 -6.65
CA ARG A 111 -4.86 -1.32 -5.49
C ARG A 111 -4.01 -0.92 -4.29
N TYR A 112 -2.73 -0.70 -4.51
CA TYR A 112 -1.80 -0.26 -3.48
C TYR A 112 -2.23 1.08 -2.87
N MET A 113 -2.55 2.06 -3.69
CA MET A 113 -2.96 3.39 -3.22
C MET A 113 -4.29 3.37 -2.47
N GLN A 114 -5.27 2.58 -2.91
CA GLN A 114 -6.55 2.45 -2.20
C GLN A 114 -6.35 1.89 -0.79
N ASP A 115 -5.51 0.88 -0.64
CA ASP A 115 -5.23 0.28 0.67
C ASP A 115 -4.40 1.21 1.56
N TYR A 116 -3.42 1.89 0.99
CA TYR A 116 -2.61 2.87 1.70
C TYR A 116 -3.46 4.03 2.21
N LEU A 117 -4.27 4.64 1.34
CA LEU A 117 -5.13 5.78 1.70
C LEU A 117 -6.21 5.39 2.71
N ALA A 118 -6.76 4.18 2.64
CA ALA A 118 -7.69 3.67 3.66
C ALA A 118 -7.02 3.57 5.04
N THR A 119 -5.75 3.17 5.09
CA THR A 119 -4.95 3.16 6.33
C THR A 119 -4.70 4.58 6.84
N ILE A 120 -4.33 5.51 5.95
CA ILE A 120 -4.12 6.92 6.31
C ILE A 120 -5.41 7.54 6.86
N SER A 121 -6.57 7.29 6.24
CA SER A 121 -7.86 7.77 6.75
C SER A 121 -8.11 7.28 8.19
N SER A 122 -7.81 6.01 8.47
CA SER A 122 -7.94 5.47 9.84
C SER A 122 -6.97 6.12 10.83
N VAL A 123 -5.75 6.44 10.41
CA VAL A 123 -4.77 7.16 11.25
C VAL A 123 -5.28 8.57 11.53
N ASP A 124 -5.77 9.28 10.50
CA ASP A 124 -6.31 10.64 10.62
C ASP A 124 -7.47 10.71 11.61
N ASP A 125 -8.45 9.81 11.47
CA ASP A 125 -9.58 9.69 12.41
C ASP A 125 -9.12 9.50 13.87
N ASN A 126 -8.09 8.66 14.09
CA ASN A 126 -7.59 8.40 15.44
C ASN A 126 -6.74 9.56 16.00
N VAL A 127 -5.99 10.25 15.17
CA VAL A 127 -5.30 11.49 15.57
C VAL A 127 -6.32 12.55 15.95
N GLY A 128 -7.39 12.74 15.15
CA GLY A 128 -8.51 13.63 15.46
C GLY A 128 -9.08 13.34 16.85
N ARG A 129 -9.42 12.08 17.14
CA ARG A 129 -9.94 11.67 18.46
C ARG A 129 -9.02 12.01 19.64
N VAL A 130 -7.69 11.93 19.45
CA VAL A 130 -6.73 12.33 20.49
C VAL A 130 -6.73 13.83 20.68
N LEU A 131 -6.80 14.59 19.60
CA LEU A 131 -6.86 16.06 19.66
C LEU A 131 -8.16 16.55 20.32
N ASP A 132 -9.30 15.96 19.95
CA ASP A 132 -10.61 16.25 20.57
C ASP A 132 -10.57 15.97 22.08
N TYR A 133 -10.02 14.83 22.48
CA TYR A 133 -9.87 14.51 23.91
C TYR A 133 -9.01 15.52 24.67
N LEU A 134 -7.91 16.00 24.08
CA LEU A 134 -7.08 17.04 24.71
C LEU A 134 -7.86 18.34 24.91
N GLU A 135 -8.66 18.72 23.93
CA GLU A 135 -9.51 19.93 24.00
C GLU A 135 -10.63 19.77 25.05
N GLU A 136 -11.39 18.69 24.98
CA GLU A 136 -12.50 18.40 25.91
C GLU A 136 -12.06 18.31 27.37
N SER A 137 -10.86 17.77 27.61
CA SER A 137 -10.27 17.66 28.95
C SER A 137 -9.54 18.94 29.43
N GLY A 138 -9.39 19.94 28.56
CA GLY A 138 -8.67 21.19 28.85
C GLY A 138 -7.14 21.01 28.95
N LEU A 139 -6.61 19.85 28.54
CA LEU A 139 -5.17 19.54 28.54
C LEU A 139 -4.45 20.18 27.35
N ASP A 140 -5.17 20.55 26.32
CA ASP A 140 -4.63 21.11 25.07
C ASP A 140 -3.75 22.36 25.32
N LYS A 141 -4.05 23.16 26.35
CA LYS A 141 -3.31 24.37 26.71
C LYS A 141 -1.93 24.12 27.34
N ASN A 142 -1.73 22.92 27.87
CA ASN A 142 -0.49 22.52 28.55
C ASN A 142 0.13 21.26 27.94
N THR A 143 -0.19 20.94 26.70
CA THR A 143 0.34 19.77 25.99
C THR A 143 1.00 20.20 24.71
N ILE A 144 2.25 19.74 24.50
CA ILE A 144 2.96 19.86 23.22
C ILE A 144 2.57 18.65 22.39
N VAL A 145 2.04 18.86 21.18
CA VAL A 145 1.72 17.81 20.25
C VAL A 145 2.74 17.81 19.12
N VAL A 146 3.39 16.67 18.89
CA VAL A 146 4.35 16.47 17.79
C VAL A 146 3.84 15.35 16.90
N TYR A 147 3.67 15.64 15.61
CA TYR A 147 3.37 14.65 14.59
C TYR A 147 4.54 14.54 13.63
N THR A 148 5.11 13.35 13.53
CA THR A 148 6.26 13.08 12.66
C THR A 148 6.28 11.61 12.26
N SER A 149 7.25 11.23 11.43
CA SER A 149 7.52 9.83 11.05
C SER A 149 9.02 9.56 11.16
N ASP A 150 9.41 8.32 11.38
CA ASP A 150 10.80 7.86 11.38
C ASP A 150 11.35 7.72 9.95
N GLN A 151 10.48 7.65 8.94
CA GLN A 151 10.84 7.46 7.53
C GLN A 151 9.74 7.92 6.59
N GLY A 152 10.10 8.18 5.34
CA GLY A 152 9.17 8.30 4.22
C GLY A 152 8.82 6.94 3.60
N PHE A 153 8.16 6.95 2.44
CA PHE A 153 7.72 5.75 1.75
C PHE A 153 7.49 6.03 0.25
N TYR A 154 7.85 5.08 -0.62
CA TYR A 154 7.55 5.18 -2.04
C TYR A 154 6.08 4.84 -2.31
N LEU A 155 5.37 5.79 -2.88
CA LEU A 155 3.96 5.66 -3.25
C LEU A 155 3.79 5.58 -4.78
N GLY A 156 4.68 4.83 -5.42
CA GLY A 156 4.70 4.62 -6.86
C GLY A 156 5.74 5.46 -7.60
N GLU A 157 6.47 6.37 -6.93
CA GLU A 157 7.61 7.05 -7.52
C GLU A 157 8.63 6.01 -7.97
N HIS A 158 9.20 6.20 -9.16
CA HIS A 158 10.08 5.22 -9.82
C HIS A 158 9.44 3.83 -10.01
N GLY A 159 8.11 3.72 -9.98
CA GLY A 159 7.41 2.44 -10.00
C GLY A 159 7.62 1.59 -8.75
N TRP A 160 8.09 2.16 -7.68
CA TRP A 160 8.45 1.46 -6.46
C TRP A 160 7.37 1.54 -5.36
N PHE A 161 7.44 0.59 -4.46
CA PHE A 161 6.82 0.57 -3.13
C PHE A 161 7.91 0.29 -2.08
N ASP A 162 7.60 0.43 -0.77
CA ASP A 162 8.56 0.25 0.31
C ASP A 162 9.50 1.48 0.49
N LYS A 163 10.69 1.35 1.11
CA LYS A 163 11.47 2.46 1.69
C LYS A 163 12.99 2.24 1.70
N ARG A 164 13.54 1.44 0.78
CA ARG A 164 14.91 0.90 0.89
C ARG A 164 16.02 1.84 0.42
N PHE A 165 15.72 2.90 -0.31
CA PHE A 165 16.73 3.83 -0.83
C PHE A 165 16.58 5.23 -0.23
N ILE A 166 17.71 5.93 -0.08
CA ILE A 166 17.78 7.30 0.46
C ILE A 166 17.48 8.31 -0.69
N TYR A 167 16.29 8.22 -1.29
CA TYR A 167 15.73 9.28 -2.10
C TYR A 167 14.75 10.10 -1.26
N ASN A 168 14.36 11.27 -1.75
CA ASN A 168 13.47 12.18 -1.02
C ASN A 168 12.20 11.51 -0.52
N GLU A 169 11.63 10.61 -1.30
CA GLU A 169 10.37 9.92 -1.02
C GLU A 169 10.45 9.04 0.23
N SER A 170 11.60 8.40 0.47
CA SER A 170 11.81 7.58 1.66
C SER A 170 12.57 8.29 2.78
N PHE A 171 13.19 9.44 2.51
CA PHE A 171 13.99 10.17 3.47
C PHE A 171 13.26 11.36 4.10
N LYS A 172 12.45 12.10 3.32
CA LYS A 172 11.69 13.25 3.83
C LYS A 172 10.50 12.78 4.65
N THR A 173 10.42 13.27 5.88
CA THR A 173 9.32 13.03 6.81
C THR A 173 8.64 14.33 7.18
N PRO A 174 7.34 14.34 7.48
CA PRO A 174 6.68 15.50 8.04
C PRO A 174 7.18 15.77 9.47
N LEU A 175 7.23 17.02 9.84
CA LEU A 175 7.38 17.45 11.24
C LEU A 175 6.38 18.58 11.50
N MET A 176 5.37 18.30 12.31
CA MET A 176 4.36 19.29 12.72
C MET A 176 4.35 19.38 14.24
N ILE A 177 4.44 20.59 14.77
CA ILE A 177 4.50 20.83 16.20
C ILE A 177 3.45 21.87 16.58
N LYS A 178 2.55 21.52 17.52
CA LYS A 178 1.66 22.46 18.21
C LYS A 178 2.20 22.66 19.62
N TRP A 179 2.68 23.88 19.92
CA TRP A 179 3.08 24.29 21.27
C TRP A 179 2.32 25.55 21.66
N PRO A 180 1.27 25.42 22.47
CA PRO A 180 0.40 26.54 22.83
C PRO A 180 1.17 27.71 23.44
N ASN A 181 0.84 28.92 23.01
CA ASN A 181 1.45 30.19 23.47
C ASN A 181 2.94 30.36 23.15
N VAL A 182 3.61 29.40 22.49
CA VAL A 182 5.03 29.48 22.16
C VAL A 182 5.25 29.48 20.64
N ILE A 183 4.56 28.61 19.89
CA ILE A 183 4.65 28.58 18.44
C ILE A 183 3.41 29.19 17.84
N GLN A 184 3.59 30.19 16.98
CA GLN A 184 2.49 30.81 16.23
C GLN A 184 1.98 29.85 15.17
N ALA A 185 0.67 29.72 15.03
CA ALA A 185 0.05 28.87 13.99
C ALA A 185 0.48 29.31 12.58
N GLY A 186 0.79 28.33 11.73
CA GLY A 186 1.17 28.55 10.33
C GLY A 186 2.61 29.01 10.11
N THR A 187 3.48 28.96 11.12
CA THR A 187 4.92 29.18 10.93
C THR A 187 5.62 27.94 10.41
N THR A 188 6.66 28.11 9.58
CA THR A 188 7.53 27.06 9.03
C THR A 188 8.98 27.30 9.40
#